data_1f0e5dba2dc5be872f4f41a492d57fa2
#
_entry.id   1f0e5dba2dc5be872f4f41a492d57fa2
#
_cell.length_a   1.000
_cell.length_b   1.000
_cell.length_c   1.000
_cell.angle_alpha   90.00
_cell.angle_beta   90.00
_cell.angle_gamma   90.00
#
_symmetry.space_group_name_H-M   'P 1'
#
loop_
_entity.id
_entity.type
_entity.pdbx_description
1 polymer ?
#
loop_
_entity_poly.entity_id
_entity_poly.type
_entity_poly.pdbx_seq_one_letter_code
_entity_poly.pdbx_strand_id
1 'polypeptide(L)'
;MTTLPSEIYSVATVREIDRTAIEELDIPGYTLMTRAGAASVAAARERFPDARRWQLICGAGNNAGDGYVVARLAALDGIVVSVVALVDPTTLIGDAATAYGDFAAEGGVAMPWAGELDAEAELLIDGMLGSGLMRDVEGDFAAGVLAINEHPAPVLALDIPTGLHGDTGSVLGCAVLADLTVTFVGLKAGLFLDQGPDCCGELVFAGLDIPAAASAASKIELRRIDDKTVRQHLPRRRRTAHKGDFGHVLMVGGAAGMPGAIRLCGE
;
A
#
# COMPACT_ATOMS: atom_id res chain seq x y z
N MET A 1 7.83 6.02 -13.69
CA MET A 1 7.25 6.37 -12.37
C MET A 1 5.94 7.10 -12.57
N THR A 2 4.82 6.46 -12.30
CA THR A 2 3.50 7.10 -12.27
C THR A 2 3.46 8.08 -11.10
N THR A 3 3.12 9.34 -11.36
CA THR A 3 2.95 10.34 -10.30
C THR A 3 1.77 9.93 -9.40
N LEU A 4 2.02 9.80 -8.09
CA LEU A 4 0.96 9.52 -7.12
C LEU A 4 -0.12 10.62 -7.15
N PRO A 5 -1.41 10.29 -7.00
CA PRO A 5 -2.49 11.27 -6.85
C PRO A 5 -2.24 12.25 -5.72
N SER A 6 -2.91 13.41 -5.76
CA SER A 6 -2.82 14.40 -4.67
C SER A 6 -3.78 14.08 -3.53
N GLU A 7 -4.89 13.43 -3.83
CA GLU A 7 -5.95 13.10 -2.89
C GLU A 7 -5.59 11.90 -2.04
N ILE A 8 -5.81 12.03 -0.73
CA ILE A 8 -5.61 10.99 0.28
C ILE A 8 -6.93 10.81 1.03
N TYR A 9 -7.30 9.56 1.25
CA TYR A 9 -8.58 9.17 1.81
C TYR A 9 -8.43 8.37 3.10
N SER A 10 -9.51 8.28 3.88
CA SER A 10 -9.63 7.26 4.92
C SER A 10 -9.88 5.89 4.31
N VAL A 11 -9.57 4.83 5.06
CA VAL A 11 -9.89 3.45 4.67
C VAL A 11 -11.38 3.28 4.39
N ALA A 12 -12.23 3.91 5.20
CA ALA A 12 -13.68 3.88 5.00
C ALA A 12 -14.09 4.49 3.65
N THR A 13 -13.46 5.62 3.28
CA THR A 13 -13.73 6.28 1.99
C THR A 13 -13.22 5.44 0.82
N VAL A 14 -12.04 4.81 0.93
CA VAL A 14 -11.53 3.92 -0.13
C VAL A 14 -12.47 2.73 -0.35
N ARG A 15 -12.98 2.13 0.72
CA ARG A 15 -14.00 1.04 0.63
C ARG A 15 -15.29 1.51 0.00
N GLU A 16 -15.71 2.75 0.26
CA GLU A 16 -16.90 3.33 -0.36
C GLU A 16 -16.71 3.53 -1.87
N ILE A 17 -15.52 4.00 -2.30
CA ILE A 17 -15.16 4.13 -3.72
C ILE A 17 -15.20 2.76 -4.40
N ASP A 18 -14.61 1.74 -3.76
CA ASP A 18 -14.62 0.36 -4.25
C ASP A 18 -16.05 -0.18 -4.38
N ARG A 19 -16.87 0.00 -3.34
CA ARG A 19 -18.29 -0.38 -3.34
C ARG A 19 -19.07 0.33 -4.46
N THR A 20 -18.87 1.64 -4.65
CA THR A 20 -19.50 2.40 -5.73
C THR A 20 -19.10 1.86 -7.10
N ALA A 21 -17.83 1.51 -7.28
CA ALA A 21 -17.36 0.89 -8.53
C ALA A 21 -18.07 -0.44 -8.81
N ILE A 22 -18.29 -1.25 -7.77
CA ILE A 22 -18.93 -2.56 -7.91
C ILE A 22 -20.43 -2.44 -8.09
N GLU A 23 -21.13 -1.69 -7.21
CA GLU A 23 -22.58 -1.68 -7.13
C GLU A 23 -23.26 -0.67 -8.08
N GLU A 24 -22.61 0.47 -8.36
CA GLU A 24 -23.22 1.55 -9.16
C GLU A 24 -22.64 1.64 -10.58
N LEU A 25 -21.38 1.19 -10.77
CA LEU A 25 -20.71 1.22 -12.07
C LEU A 25 -20.56 -0.17 -12.69
N ASP A 26 -21.17 -1.20 -12.11
CA ASP A 26 -21.22 -2.58 -12.59
C ASP A 26 -19.84 -3.19 -12.92
N ILE A 27 -18.80 -2.81 -12.16
CA ILE A 27 -17.47 -3.42 -12.29
C ILE A 27 -17.38 -4.59 -11.31
N PRO A 28 -17.32 -5.85 -11.76
CA PRO A 28 -17.25 -6.99 -10.83
C PRO A 28 -16.04 -6.89 -9.89
N GLY A 29 -16.22 -7.19 -8.60
CA GLY A 29 -15.14 -7.13 -7.60
C GLY A 29 -13.94 -7.98 -7.98
N TYR A 30 -14.17 -9.19 -8.51
CA TYR A 30 -13.10 -10.05 -9.03
C TYR A 30 -12.31 -9.40 -10.19
N THR A 31 -12.95 -8.56 -11.00
CA THR A 31 -12.24 -7.78 -12.03
C THR A 31 -11.29 -6.76 -11.41
N LEU A 32 -11.72 -6.05 -10.34
CA LEU A 32 -10.86 -5.13 -9.61
C LEU A 32 -9.69 -5.86 -8.96
N MET A 33 -9.94 -7.00 -8.31
CA MET A 33 -8.91 -7.86 -7.73
C MET A 33 -7.91 -8.33 -8.79
N THR A 34 -8.37 -8.74 -9.97
CA THR A 34 -7.49 -9.15 -11.08
C THR A 34 -6.62 -7.99 -11.58
N ARG A 35 -7.18 -6.77 -11.66
CA ARG A 35 -6.41 -5.57 -12.03
C ARG A 35 -5.39 -5.20 -10.95
N ALA A 36 -5.72 -5.36 -9.66
CA ALA A 36 -4.80 -5.15 -8.55
C ALA A 36 -3.59 -6.11 -8.63
N GLY A 37 -3.87 -7.40 -8.83
CA GLY A 37 -2.82 -8.39 -9.02
C GLY A 37 -1.94 -8.12 -10.25
N ALA A 38 -2.53 -7.76 -11.38
CA ALA A 38 -1.78 -7.42 -12.59
C ALA A 38 -0.89 -6.18 -12.40
N ALA A 39 -1.40 -5.14 -11.74
CA ALA A 39 -0.62 -3.94 -11.40
C ALA A 39 0.55 -4.28 -10.46
N SER A 40 0.33 -5.18 -9.50
CA SER A 40 1.37 -5.62 -8.56
C SER A 40 2.47 -6.43 -9.25
N VAL A 41 2.11 -7.34 -10.17
CA VAL A 41 3.09 -8.07 -10.98
C VAL A 41 3.91 -7.11 -11.85
N ALA A 42 3.25 -6.13 -12.49
CA ALA A 42 3.94 -5.14 -13.31
C ALA A 42 4.92 -4.29 -12.49
N ALA A 43 4.50 -3.82 -11.31
CA ALA A 43 5.33 -3.04 -10.40
C ALA A 43 6.52 -3.87 -9.86
N ALA A 44 6.28 -5.14 -9.49
CA ALA A 44 7.34 -6.05 -9.06
C ALA A 44 8.41 -6.25 -10.14
N ARG A 45 7.99 -6.47 -11.38
CA ARG A 45 8.91 -6.67 -12.52
C ARG A 45 9.68 -5.41 -12.88
N GLU A 46 9.06 -4.23 -12.77
CA GLU A 46 9.73 -2.95 -13.01
C GLU A 46 10.79 -2.68 -11.93
N ARG A 47 10.45 -2.93 -10.65
CA ARG A 47 11.32 -2.60 -9.51
C ARG A 47 12.37 -3.65 -9.22
N PHE A 48 12.06 -4.94 -9.46
CA PHE A 48 12.91 -6.11 -9.18
C PHE A 48 13.04 -6.98 -10.44
N PRO A 49 13.63 -6.46 -11.53
CA PRO A 49 13.63 -7.13 -12.84
C PRO A 49 14.39 -8.46 -12.87
N ASP A 50 15.31 -8.67 -11.93
CA ASP A 50 16.14 -9.88 -11.85
C ASP A 50 15.54 -10.97 -10.97
N ALA A 51 14.53 -10.65 -10.14
CA ALA A 51 13.88 -11.62 -9.26
C ALA A 51 13.06 -12.64 -10.07
N ARG A 52 13.44 -13.93 -9.98
CA ARG A 52 12.80 -15.04 -10.70
C ARG A 52 12.13 -16.04 -9.78
N ARG A 53 12.34 -15.95 -8.48
CA ARG A 53 11.75 -16.81 -7.44
C ARG A 53 11.01 -15.92 -6.46
N TRP A 54 9.69 -15.95 -6.54
CA TRP A 54 8.83 -15.15 -5.68
C TRP A 54 8.15 -16.04 -4.64
N GLN A 55 8.16 -15.63 -3.40
CA GLN A 55 7.35 -16.25 -2.38
C GLN A 55 6.28 -15.30 -1.90
N LEU A 56 5.03 -15.77 -1.93
CA LEU A 56 3.87 -15.04 -1.46
C LEU A 56 3.44 -15.57 -0.10
N ILE A 57 3.16 -14.67 0.83
CA ILE A 57 2.62 -14.99 2.15
C ILE A 57 1.18 -14.48 2.17
N CYS A 58 0.22 -15.42 2.13
CA CYS A 58 -1.20 -15.11 2.04
C CYS A 58 -1.91 -15.34 3.37
N GLY A 59 -2.70 -14.37 3.80
CA GLY A 59 -3.52 -14.44 5.00
C GLY A 59 -4.98 -14.78 4.70
N ALA A 60 -5.89 -13.98 5.27
CA ALA A 60 -7.33 -14.09 5.10
C ALA A 60 -7.91 -12.86 4.37
N GLY A 61 -9.02 -13.03 3.69
CA GLY A 61 -9.77 -11.95 3.04
C GLY A 61 -9.20 -11.50 1.69
N ASN A 62 -9.58 -10.29 1.26
CA ASN A 62 -9.31 -9.81 -0.10
C ASN A 62 -7.83 -9.61 -0.39
N ASN A 63 -7.02 -9.20 0.60
CA ASN A 63 -5.58 -9.06 0.40
C ASN A 63 -4.90 -10.39 0.05
N ALA A 64 -5.37 -11.50 0.66
CA ALA A 64 -4.93 -12.84 0.25
C ALA A 64 -5.41 -13.18 -1.16
N GLY A 65 -6.63 -12.76 -1.52
CA GLY A 65 -7.16 -12.88 -2.88
C GLY A 65 -6.26 -12.19 -3.90
N ASP A 66 -5.87 -10.94 -3.64
CA ASP A 66 -4.90 -10.21 -4.47
C ASP A 66 -3.58 -11.00 -4.58
N GLY A 67 -3.10 -11.59 -3.47
CA GLY A 67 -1.93 -12.46 -3.45
C GLY A 67 -2.06 -13.68 -4.35
N TYR A 68 -3.20 -14.39 -4.34
CA TYR A 68 -3.42 -15.54 -5.24
C TYR A 68 -3.50 -15.13 -6.71
N VAL A 69 -4.08 -13.96 -7.02
CA VAL A 69 -4.04 -13.41 -8.38
C VAL A 69 -2.60 -13.12 -8.81
N VAL A 70 -1.80 -12.48 -7.93
CA VAL A 70 -0.37 -12.22 -8.20
C VAL A 70 0.37 -13.53 -8.45
N ALA A 71 0.18 -14.54 -7.59
CA ALA A 71 0.82 -15.85 -7.71
C ALA A 71 0.53 -16.48 -9.06
N ARG A 72 -0.75 -16.49 -9.46
CA ARG A 72 -1.20 -17.04 -10.74
C ARG A 72 -0.59 -16.31 -11.92
N LEU A 73 -0.68 -14.99 -11.96
CA LEU A 73 -0.16 -14.18 -13.06
C LEU A 73 1.36 -14.24 -13.18
N ALA A 74 2.08 -14.22 -12.06
CA ALA A 74 3.53 -14.35 -12.04
C ALA A 74 3.98 -15.73 -12.58
N ALA A 75 3.28 -16.81 -12.19
CA ALA A 75 3.57 -18.15 -12.71
C ALA A 75 3.34 -18.26 -14.23
N LEU A 76 2.27 -17.67 -14.74
CA LEU A 76 1.99 -17.57 -16.18
C LEU A 76 3.08 -16.80 -16.94
N ASP A 77 3.68 -15.81 -16.29
CA ASP A 77 4.82 -15.03 -16.81
C ASP A 77 6.19 -15.75 -16.67
N GLY A 78 6.20 -17.00 -16.21
CA GLY A 78 7.40 -17.84 -16.09
C GLY A 78 8.24 -17.57 -14.83
N ILE A 79 7.68 -16.89 -13.82
CA ILE A 79 8.30 -16.74 -12.50
C ILE A 79 8.10 -18.05 -11.71
N VAL A 80 9.10 -18.49 -10.99
CA VAL A 80 8.98 -19.60 -10.02
C VAL A 80 8.27 -19.06 -8.78
N VAL A 81 7.07 -19.54 -8.53
CA VAL A 81 6.22 -19.04 -7.44
C VAL A 81 6.03 -20.11 -6.38
N SER A 82 6.24 -19.73 -5.12
CA SER A 82 5.81 -20.49 -3.94
C SER A 82 4.80 -19.66 -3.14
N VAL A 83 3.78 -20.31 -2.60
CA VAL A 83 2.76 -19.65 -1.79
C VAL A 83 2.68 -20.32 -0.43
N VAL A 84 2.76 -19.52 0.62
CA VAL A 84 2.54 -19.92 2.01
C VAL A 84 1.22 -19.30 2.49
N ALA A 85 0.34 -20.12 3.06
CA ALA A 85 -0.96 -19.71 3.58
C ALA A 85 -0.96 -19.78 5.11
N LEU A 86 -1.25 -18.64 5.76
CA LEU A 86 -1.38 -18.53 7.22
C LEU A 86 -2.75 -19.04 7.73
N VAL A 87 -3.71 -19.15 6.84
CA VAL A 87 -5.02 -19.76 7.09
C VAL A 87 -5.33 -20.75 5.98
N ASP A 88 -6.17 -21.74 6.27
CA ASP A 88 -6.63 -22.67 5.24
C ASP A 88 -7.33 -21.90 4.10
N PRO A 89 -6.76 -21.88 2.89
CA PRO A 89 -7.31 -21.09 1.79
C PRO A 89 -8.69 -21.58 1.31
N THR A 90 -9.09 -22.81 1.66
CA THR A 90 -10.43 -23.34 1.37
C THR A 90 -11.52 -22.65 2.20
N THR A 91 -11.15 -21.91 3.25
CA THR A 91 -12.07 -21.12 4.08
C THR A 91 -12.31 -19.70 3.56
N LEU A 92 -11.60 -19.28 2.50
CA LEU A 92 -11.82 -17.99 1.87
C LEU A 92 -13.24 -17.91 1.27
N ILE A 93 -13.77 -16.71 1.18
CA ILE A 93 -15.11 -16.44 0.63
C ILE A 93 -15.06 -15.35 -0.45
N GLY A 94 -16.12 -15.25 -1.27
CA GLY A 94 -16.25 -14.22 -2.30
C GLY A 94 -15.13 -14.24 -3.33
N ASP A 95 -14.65 -13.06 -3.72
CA ASP A 95 -13.62 -12.90 -4.75
C ASP A 95 -12.28 -13.54 -4.38
N ALA A 96 -11.94 -13.56 -3.09
CA ALA A 96 -10.73 -14.23 -2.61
C ALA A 96 -10.80 -15.76 -2.79
N ALA A 97 -11.96 -16.37 -2.58
CA ALA A 97 -12.16 -17.80 -2.86
C ALA A 97 -12.06 -18.10 -4.36
N THR A 98 -12.61 -17.22 -5.20
CA THR A 98 -12.48 -17.32 -6.66
C THR A 98 -11.01 -17.22 -7.08
N ALA A 99 -10.26 -16.27 -6.55
CA ALA A 99 -8.84 -16.09 -6.84
C ALA A 99 -8.00 -17.32 -6.46
N TYR A 100 -8.26 -17.89 -5.29
CA TYR A 100 -7.62 -19.14 -4.87
C TYR A 100 -8.01 -20.30 -5.78
N GLY A 101 -9.30 -20.42 -6.13
CA GLY A 101 -9.80 -21.46 -7.04
C GLY A 101 -9.11 -21.41 -8.40
N ASP A 102 -8.97 -20.23 -9.00
CA ASP A 102 -8.29 -20.04 -10.27
C ASP A 102 -6.79 -20.38 -10.19
N PHE A 103 -6.13 -19.96 -9.09
CA PHE A 103 -4.73 -20.32 -8.84
C PHE A 103 -4.55 -21.84 -8.74
N ALA A 104 -5.41 -22.52 -7.99
CA ALA A 104 -5.36 -23.98 -7.83
C ALA A 104 -5.69 -24.72 -9.14
N ALA A 105 -6.65 -24.22 -9.94
CA ALA A 105 -7.03 -24.80 -11.22
C ALA A 105 -5.89 -24.79 -12.25
N GLU A 106 -4.98 -23.82 -12.15
CA GLU A 106 -3.77 -23.74 -12.96
C GLU A 106 -2.58 -24.53 -12.36
N GLY A 107 -2.83 -25.38 -11.35
CA GLY A 107 -1.84 -26.24 -10.70
C GLY A 107 -1.05 -25.59 -9.58
N GLY A 108 -1.46 -24.39 -9.15
CA GLY A 108 -0.86 -23.71 -8.00
C GLY A 108 -1.16 -24.44 -6.70
N VAL A 109 -0.17 -24.47 -5.79
CA VAL A 109 -0.29 -25.09 -4.46
C VAL A 109 0.08 -24.07 -3.41
N ALA A 110 -0.83 -23.87 -2.44
CA ALA A 110 -0.55 -23.09 -1.25
C ALA A 110 -0.16 -24.02 -0.10
N MET A 111 1.06 -23.87 0.40
CA MET A 111 1.55 -24.66 1.53
C MET A 111 1.12 -24.00 2.85
N PRO A 112 0.70 -24.76 3.86
CA PRO A 112 0.44 -24.19 5.17
C PRO A 112 1.71 -23.57 5.77
N TRP A 113 1.55 -22.53 6.57
CA TRP A 113 2.64 -21.90 7.31
C TRP A 113 3.32 -22.90 8.23
N ALA A 114 4.64 -23.02 8.11
CA ALA A 114 5.46 -23.93 8.90
C ALA A 114 6.53 -23.21 9.77
N GLY A 115 6.44 -21.88 9.86
CA GLY A 115 7.38 -21.06 10.65
C GLY A 115 8.61 -20.58 9.87
N GLU A 116 8.76 -20.95 8.62
CA GLU A 116 9.94 -20.64 7.81
C GLU A 116 9.55 -20.17 6.41
N LEU A 117 10.38 -19.28 5.83
CA LEU A 117 10.29 -18.84 4.44
C LEU A 117 11.34 -19.54 3.59
N ASP A 118 11.15 -19.55 2.27
CA ASP A 118 12.12 -20.10 1.31
C ASP A 118 13.36 -19.21 1.28
N ALA A 119 14.48 -19.71 1.81
CA ALA A 119 15.74 -18.98 1.86
C ALA A 119 16.31 -18.59 0.48
N GLU A 120 15.80 -19.20 -0.60
CA GLU A 120 16.17 -18.87 -1.97
C GLU A 120 15.16 -17.93 -2.66
N ALA A 121 14.16 -17.43 -1.93
CA ALA A 121 13.27 -16.42 -2.47
C ALA A 121 14.04 -15.13 -2.80
N GLU A 122 13.78 -14.59 -3.97
CA GLU A 122 14.41 -13.37 -4.49
C GLU A 122 13.48 -12.15 -4.38
N LEU A 123 12.20 -12.40 -4.09
CA LEU A 123 11.18 -11.40 -3.76
C LEU A 123 10.15 -12.04 -2.83
N LEU A 124 9.85 -11.38 -1.73
CA LEU A 124 8.73 -11.71 -0.86
C LEU A 124 7.54 -10.80 -1.18
N ILE A 125 6.34 -11.37 -1.15
CA ILE A 125 5.11 -10.60 -1.37
C ILE A 125 4.20 -10.78 -0.16
N ASP A 126 3.96 -9.67 0.54
CA ASP A 126 3.05 -9.59 1.66
C ASP A 126 1.60 -9.43 1.17
N GLY A 127 0.84 -10.51 1.20
CA GLY A 127 -0.59 -10.59 0.95
C GLY A 127 -1.37 -11.03 2.21
N MET A 128 -0.86 -10.77 3.41
CA MET A 128 -1.46 -11.28 4.63
C MET A 128 -2.69 -10.48 5.06
N LEU A 129 -2.53 -9.20 5.39
CA LEU A 129 -3.58 -8.34 5.90
C LEU A 129 -3.54 -6.98 5.18
N GLY A 130 -4.67 -6.53 4.64
CA GLY A 130 -4.80 -5.23 4.01
C GLY A 130 -5.27 -4.13 4.97
N SER A 131 -5.72 -3.01 4.41
CA SER A 131 -6.15 -1.79 5.13
C SER A 131 -7.31 -1.97 6.12
N GLY A 132 -7.89 -3.16 6.18
CA GLY A 132 -8.97 -3.50 7.10
C GLY A 132 -8.56 -3.84 8.52
N LEU A 133 -7.27 -3.86 8.82
CA LEU A 133 -6.76 -4.24 10.13
C LEU A 133 -7.10 -3.19 11.20
N MET A 134 -7.68 -3.65 12.34
CA MET A 134 -8.12 -2.81 13.47
C MET A 134 -7.66 -3.37 14.82
N ARG A 135 -6.79 -4.36 14.84
CA ARG A 135 -6.29 -5.03 16.05
C ARG A 135 -4.82 -5.36 15.88
N ASP A 136 -4.14 -5.59 16.98
CA ASP A 136 -2.74 -6.00 16.95
C ASP A 136 -2.56 -7.31 16.17
N VAL A 137 -1.44 -7.40 15.45
CA VAL A 137 -1.02 -8.59 14.74
C VAL A 137 -0.40 -9.56 15.73
N GLU A 138 -0.96 -10.76 15.81
CA GLU A 138 -0.56 -11.79 16.79
C GLU A 138 -0.44 -13.17 16.13
N GLY A 139 0.10 -14.16 16.88
CA GLY A 139 0.19 -15.55 16.45
C GLY A 139 1.01 -15.75 15.17
N ASP A 140 0.50 -16.59 14.27
CA ASP A 140 1.18 -16.93 13.02
C ASP A 140 1.36 -15.71 12.09
N PHE A 141 0.44 -14.74 12.15
CA PHE A 141 0.60 -13.50 11.41
C PHE A 141 1.79 -12.68 11.91
N ALA A 142 1.98 -12.57 13.22
CA ALA A 142 3.14 -11.90 13.79
C ALA A 142 4.43 -12.66 13.48
N ALA A 143 4.41 -14.00 13.57
CA ALA A 143 5.54 -14.82 13.16
C ALA A 143 5.90 -14.63 11.68
N GLY A 144 4.90 -14.54 10.80
CA GLY A 144 5.08 -14.24 9.38
C GLY A 144 5.69 -12.87 9.13
N VAL A 145 5.21 -11.83 9.83
CA VAL A 145 5.79 -10.48 9.77
C VAL A 145 7.27 -10.47 10.17
N LEU A 146 7.60 -11.13 11.29
CA LEU A 146 8.98 -11.21 11.75
C LEU A 146 9.87 -11.95 10.76
N ALA A 147 9.40 -13.09 10.23
CA ALA A 147 10.13 -13.86 9.24
C ALA A 147 10.39 -13.07 7.95
N ILE A 148 9.40 -12.29 7.48
CA ILE A 148 9.55 -11.39 6.32
C ILE A 148 10.62 -10.34 6.61
N ASN A 149 10.57 -9.67 7.76
CA ASN A 149 11.50 -8.59 8.11
C ASN A 149 12.94 -9.06 8.36
N GLU A 150 13.13 -10.34 8.72
CA GLU A 150 14.44 -10.95 8.90
C GLU A 150 15.02 -11.53 7.59
N HIS A 151 14.19 -11.69 6.56
CA HIS A 151 14.61 -12.29 5.29
C HIS A 151 15.44 -11.31 4.44
N PRO A 152 16.52 -11.76 3.76
CA PRO A 152 17.38 -10.87 2.96
C PRO A 152 16.76 -10.40 1.62
N ALA A 153 15.71 -11.06 1.12
CA ALA A 153 15.06 -10.66 -0.13
C ALA A 153 14.24 -9.38 0.06
N PRO A 154 14.11 -8.55 -0.98
CA PRO A 154 13.22 -7.40 -0.96
C PRO A 154 11.75 -7.81 -0.78
N VAL A 155 10.95 -6.88 -0.27
CA VAL A 155 9.55 -7.10 0.10
C VAL A 155 8.62 -6.17 -0.68
N LEU A 156 7.61 -6.74 -1.33
CA LEU A 156 6.48 -6.01 -1.90
C LEU A 156 5.24 -6.24 -1.04
N ALA A 157 4.64 -5.17 -0.54
CA ALA A 157 3.35 -5.24 0.17
C ALA A 157 2.18 -4.92 -0.77
N LEU A 158 1.13 -5.73 -0.69
CA LEU A 158 -0.13 -5.51 -1.40
C LEU A 158 -1.04 -4.62 -0.56
N ASP A 159 -1.59 -3.58 -1.16
CA ASP A 159 -2.49 -2.58 -0.58
C ASP A 159 -1.84 -1.69 0.50
N ILE A 160 -1.35 -2.29 1.56
CA ILE A 160 -0.67 -1.67 2.70
C ILE A 160 0.17 -2.73 3.41
N PRO A 161 1.35 -2.41 3.95
CA PRO A 161 2.12 -3.37 4.73
C PRO A 161 1.30 -3.96 5.89
N THR A 162 1.29 -5.28 6.00
CA THR A 162 0.61 -5.96 7.11
C THR A 162 1.07 -5.40 8.44
N GLY A 163 0.12 -5.09 9.31
CA GLY A 163 0.36 -4.51 10.63
C GLY A 163 0.31 -2.99 10.70
N LEU A 164 0.28 -2.29 9.55
CA LEU A 164 0.14 -0.84 9.51
C LEU A 164 -1.35 -0.44 9.53
N HIS A 165 -1.74 0.47 10.44
CA HIS A 165 -3.11 0.98 10.47
C HIS A 165 -3.37 1.96 9.33
N GLY A 166 -4.35 1.68 8.48
CA GLY A 166 -4.58 2.38 7.22
C GLY A 166 -4.94 3.87 7.32
N ASP A 167 -5.46 4.34 8.45
CA ASP A 167 -5.82 5.75 8.64
C ASP A 167 -4.78 6.53 9.42
N THR A 168 -4.08 5.91 10.38
CA THR A 168 -3.18 6.61 11.29
C THR A 168 -1.70 6.40 11.02
N GLY A 169 -1.35 5.31 10.32
CA GLY A 169 0.05 4.92 10.12
C GLY A 169 0.72 4.32 11.37
N SER A 170 -0.04 4.07 12.44
CA SER A 170 0.50 3.41 13.62
C SER A 170 0.67 1.91 13.37
N VAL A 171 1.70 1.34 13.95
CA VAL A 171 1.95 -0.11 13.93
C VAL A 171 1.07 -0.79 14.97
N LEU A 172 0.32 -1.79 14.56
CA LEU A 172 -0.55 -2.62 15.39
C LEU A 172 0.17 -3.93 15.78
N GLY A 173 0.88 -3.91 16.90
CA GLY A 173 1.73 -5.00 17.36
C GLY A 173 3.07 -5.06 16.61
N CYS A 174 3.07 -5.54 15.39
CA CYS A 174 4.23 -5.53 14.49
C CYS A 174 3.78 -5.24 13.05
N ALA A 175 4.69 -4.74 12.20
CA ALA A 175 4.40 -4.48 10.80
C ALA A 175 5.51 -4.96 9.87
N VAL A 176 5.13 -5.30 8.65
CA VAL A 176 6.06 -5.59 7.56
C VAL A 176 6.78 -4.31 7.15
N LEU A 177 8.09 -4.41 6.93
CA LEU A 177 8.93 -3.36 6.36
C LEU A 177 9.11 -3.65 4.87
N ALA A 178 8.31 -3.02 4.05
CA ALA A 178 8.33 -3.22 2.60
C ALA A 178 9.34 -2.31 1.91
N ASP A 179 9.94 -2.80 0.82
CA ASP A 179 10.73 -1.99 -0.12
C ASP A 179 9.83 -1.30 -1.15
N LEU A 180 8.68 -1.93 -1.43
CA LEU A 180 7.68 -1.45 -2.37
C LEU A 180 6.28 -1.76 -1.84
N THR A 181 5.39 -0.78 -1.88
CA THR A 181 3.96 -1.00 -1.62
C THR A 181 3.14 -0.61 -2.84
N VAL A 182 2.32 -1.54 -3.33
CA VAL A 182 1.35 -1.26 -4.40
C VAL A 182 -0.02 -1.08 -3.75
N THR A 183 -0.51 0.16 -3.73
CA THR A 183 -1.78 0.51 -3.10
C THR A 183 -2.88 0.74 -4.13
N PHE A 184 -4.11 0.32 -3.80
CA PHE A 184 -5.22 0.22 -4.75
C PHE A 184 -6.32 1.21 -4.46
N VAL A 185 -7.09 1.61 -5.50
CA VAL A 185 -8.32 2.40 -5.46
C VAL A 185 -8.10 3.84 -5.00
N GLY A 186 -7.47 4.05 -3.86
CA GLY A 186 -7.18 5.37 -3.29
C GLY A 186 -5.99 5.30 -2.33
N LEU A 187 -5.23 6.41 -2.24
CA LEU A 187 -4.16 6.55 -1.27
C LEU A 187 -4.75 6.63 0.14
N LYS A 188 -4.30 5.76 1.05
CA LYS A 188 -4.73 5.74 2.46
C LYS A 188 -3.86 6.69 3.27
N ALA A 189 -4.46 7.38 4.25
CA ALA A 189 -3.76 8.36 5.08
C ALA A 189 -2.58 7.73 5.85
N GLY A 190 -2.74 6.51 6.36
CA GLY A 190 -1.71 5.79 7.11
C GLY A 190 -0.42 5.52 6.35
N LEU A 191 -0.43 5.51 5.01
CA LEU A 191 0.79 5.38 4.20
C LEU A 191 1.74 6.57 4.34
N PHE A 192 1.23 7.72 4.80
CA PHE A 192 1.95 9.00 4.86
C PHE A 192 2.11 9.54 6.28
N LEU A 193 1.49 8.90 7.26
CA LEU A 193 1.44 9.35 8.65
C LEU A 193 2.23 8.40 9.56
N ASP A 194 2.69 8.93 10.69
CA ASP A 194 3.39 8.21 11.77
C ASP A 194 4.51 7.28 11.22
N GLN A 195 4.40 5.96 11.40
CA GLN A 195 5.37 4.96 10.93
C GLN A 195 5.13 4.50 9.48
N GLY A 196 4.06 4.98 8.84
CA GLY A 196 3.73 4.61 7.47
C GLY A 196 4.90 4.76 6.49
N PRO A 197 5.57 5.93 6.42
CA PRO A 197 6.71 6.13 5.53
C PRO A 197 7.88 5.17 5.74
N ASP A 198 8.09 4.70 6.98
CA ASP A 198 9.16 3.76 7.32
C ASP A 198 8.79 2.31 6.94
N CYS A 199 7.49 1.98 6.93
CA CYS A 199 7.00 0.63 6.61
C CYS A 199 6.74 0.40 5.12
N CYS A 200 6.40 1.46 4.36
CA CYS A 200 5.85 1.30 3.00
C CYS A 200 6.90 1.23 1.89
N GLY A 201 8.14 1.70 2.13
CA GLY A 201 9.13 1.85 1.07
C GLY A 201 8.65 2.76 -0.07
N GLU A 202 8.95 2.41 -1.31
CA GLU A 202 8.43 3.10 -2.49
C GLU A 202 6.93 2.83 -2.66
N LEU A 203 6.15 3.87 -2.98
CA LEU A 203 4.71 3.73 -3.20
C LEU A 203 4.39 3.72 -4.70
N VAL A 204 3.65 2.73 -5.14
CA VAL A 204 3.01 2.65 -6.45
C VAL A 204 1.50 2.66 -6.27
N PHE A 205 0.83 3.56 -6.99
CA PHE A 205 -0.63 3.67 -6.97
C PHE A 205 -1.25 3.02 -8.21
N ALA A 206 -2.19 2.13 -7.99
CA ALA A 206 -3.01 1.51 -9.03
C ALA A 206 -4.49 1.87 -8.85
N GLY A 207 -5.01 2.72 -9.71
CA GLY A 207 -6.41 3.18 -9.69
C GLY A 207 -7.42 2.17 -10.24
N LEU A 208 -6.97 0.99 -10.68
CA LEU A 208 -7.74 -0.16 -11.15
C LEU A 208 -8.74 0.16 -12.27
N ASP A 209 -8.46 1.20 -13.07
CA ASP A 209 -9.37 1.72 -14.10
C ASP A 209 -10.79 2.04 -13.57
N ILE A 210 -10.88 2.40 -12.30
CA ILE A 210 -12.14 2.89 -11.71
C ILE A 210 -12.39 4.29 -12.25
N PRO A 211 -13.58 4.56 -12.84
CA PRO A 211 -13.92 5.89 -13.33
C PRO A 211 -13.87 6.94 -12.21
N ALA A 212 -13.38 8.14 -12.53
CA ALA A 212 -13.31 9.25 -11.57
C ALA A 212 -14.68 9.61 -10.95
N ALA A 213 -15.78 9.22 -11.58
CA ALA A 213 -17.13 9.40 -11.04
C ALA A 213 -17.32 8.67 -9.70
N ALA A 214 -16.67 7.52 -9.48
CA ALA A 214 -16.76 6.76 -8.23
C ALA A 214 -16.23 7.53 -7.01
N SER A 215 -15.24 8.40 -7.21
CA SER A 215 -14.63 9.20 -6.14
C SER A 215 -15.08 10.66 -6.12
N ALA A 216 -15.92 11.10 -7.07
CA ALA A 216 -16.27 12.51 -7.25
C ALA A 216 -16.90 13.18 -6.02
N ALA A 217 -17.68 12.42 -5.23
CA ALA A 217 -18.32 12.89 -3.99
C ALA A 217 -17.56 12.46 -2.73
N SER A 218 -16.42 11.82 -2.85
CA SER A 218 -15.68 11.25 -1.72
C SER A 218 -15.00 12.32 -0.89
N LYS A 219 -15.05 12.15 0.43
CA LYS A 219 -14.37 13.04 1.37
C LYS A 219 -12.85 12.84 1.29
N ILE A 220 -12.14 13.89 0.92
CA ILE A 220 -10.69 13.92 0.94
C ILE A 220 -10.24 14.24 2.36
N GLU A 221 -9.41 13.40 2.96
CA GLU A 221 -8.88 13.60 4.31
C GLU A 221 -7.65 14.51 4.29
N LEU A 222 -6.71 14.26 3.38
CA LEU A 222 -5.47 15.02 3.22
C LEU A 222 -5.18 15.26 1.75
N ARG A 223 -4.32 16.22 1.47
CA ARG A 223 -3.77 16.43 0.13
C ARG A 223 -2.26 16.42 0.17
N ARG A 224 -1.64 15.69 -0.73
CA ARG A 224 -0.20 15.76 -0.96
C ARG A 224 0.12 17.12 -1.57
N ILE A 225 1.18 17.75 -1.09
CA ILE A 225 1.73 18.96 -1.67
C ILE A 225 2.63 18.54 -2.84
N ASP A 226 2.25 18.93 -4.05
CA ASP A 226 3.01 18.71 -5.26
C ASP A 226 3.60 20.03 -5.82
N ASP A 227 4.45 19.93 -6.81
CA ASP A 227 5.06 21.11 -7.47
C ASP A 227 4.02 22.07 -8.04
N LYS A 228 2.88 21.57 -8.50
CA LYS A 228 1.79 22.39 -9.03
C LYS A 228 1.17 23.24 -7.94
N THR A 229 0.87 22.63 -6.79
CA THR A 229 0.36 23.30 -5.58
C THR A 229 1.34 24.36 -5.10
N VAL A 230 2.62 24.00 -4.99
CA VAL A 230 3.68 24.96 -4.59
C VAL A 230 3.73 26.17 -5.55
N ARG A 231 3.74 25.93 -6.85
CA ARG A 231 3.80 27.01 -7.85
C ARG A 231 2.57 27.91 -7.84
N GLN A 232 1.39 27.36 -7.52
CA GLN A 232 0.16 28.15 -7.39
C GLN A 232 0.18 29.08 -6.19
N HIS A 233 0.76 28.65 -5.06
CA HIS A 233 0.80 29.42 -3.81
C HIS A 233 2.07 30.30 -3.68
N LEU A 234 3.15 29.92 -4.38
CA LEU A 234 4.39 30.65 -4.42
C LEU A 234 4.70 31.16 -5.83
N PRO A 235 3.97 32.14 -6.36
CA PRO A 235 4.21 32.69 -7.67
C PRO A 235 5.57 33.39 -7.72
N ARG A 236 6.18 33.40 -8.90
CA ARG A 236 7.46 34.06 -9.10
C ARG A 236 7.37 35.55 -8.78
N ARG A 237 8.23 36.03 -7.87
CA ARG A 237 8.29 37.43 -7.49
C ARG A 237 8.72 38.31 -8.68
N ARG A 238 8.16 39.51 -8.78
CA ARG A 238 8.61 40.53 -9.73
C ARG A 238 10.02 40.99 -9.36
N ARG A 239 10.84 41.34 -10.33
CA ARG A 239 12.21 41.86 -10.07
C ARG A 239 12.21 43.19 -9.30
N THR A 240 11.13 43.97 -9.40
CA THR A 240 10.93 45.25 -8.72
C THR A 240 10.20 45.12 -7.40
N ALA A 241 9.93 43.90 -6.94
CA ALA A 241 9.23 43.65 -5.69
C ALA A 241 10.10 44.05 -4.49
N HIS A 242 9.46 44.63 -3.48
CA HIS A 242 10.11 45.04 -2.24
C HIS A 242 9.42 44.41 -1.01
N LYS A 243 10.04 44.56 0.17
CA LYS A 243 9.55 43.89 1.40
C LYS A 243 8.10 44.20 1.75
N GLY A 244 7.59 45.38 1.39
CA GLY A 244 6.20 45.79 1.68
C GLY A 244 5.13 45.08 0.83
N ASP A 245 5.52 44.44 -0.27
CA ASP A 245 4.60 43.74 -1.19
C ASP A 245 4.16 42.38 -0.66
N PHE A 246 4.85 41.86 0.37
CA PHE A 246 4.67 40.47 0.85
C PHE A 246 4.17 40.39 2.31
N GLY A 247 3.79 41.53 2.90
CA GLY A 247 3.26 41.59 4.25
C GLY A 247 4.33 41.35 5.32
N HIS A 248 3.86 40.95 6.52
CA HIS A 248 4.69 40.67 7.68
C HIS A 248 4.41 39.25 8.16
N VAL A 249 5.47 38.55 8.59
CA VAL A 249 5.37 37.26 9.25
C VAL A 249 5.60 37.45 10.75
N LEU A 250 4.62 37.10 11.55
CA LEU A 250 4.78 36.99 13.00
C LEU A 250 5.11 35.54 13.36
N MET A 251 6.24 35.31 13.97
CA MET A 251 6.64 34.00 14.47
C MET A 251 6.42 33.94 15.97
N VAL A 252 5.63 32.96 16.41
CA VAL A 252 5.35 32.73 17.84
C VAL A 252 5.71 31.26 18.12
N GLY A 253 6.60 31.04 19.09
CA GLY A 253 7.01 29.69 19.44
C GLY A 253 8.15 29.65 20.44
N GLY A 254 8.67 28.48 20.70
CA GLY A 254 9.65 28.18 21.70
C GLY A 254 9.02 28.01 23.10
N ALA A 255 9.60 27.11 23.89
CA ALA A 255 9.29 26.93 25.29
C ALA A 255 10.44 27.47 26.14
N ALA A 256 10.21 27.65 27.44
CA ALA A 256 11.27 28.03 28.37
C ALA A 256 12.44 27.05 28.27
N GLY A 257 13.62 27.58 27.97
CA GLY A 257 14.83 26.77 27.74
C GLY A 257 14.99 26.19 26.31
N MET A 258 14.03 26.36 25.40
CA MET A 258 14.10 25.85 23.99
C MET A 258 13.81 26.95 22.95
N PRO A 259 14.57 28.06 22.90
CA PRO A 259 14.32 29.13 21.94
C PRO A 259 14.98 28.92 20.57
N GLY A 260 15.75 27.83 20.37
CA GLY A 260 16.59 27.66 19.18
C GLY A 260 15.81 27.63 17.89
N ALA A 261 14.76 26.81 17.81
CA ALA A 261 13.96 26.65 16.59
C ALA A 261 13.29 27.95 16.14
N ILE A 262 12.69 28.71 17.09
CA ILE A 262 12.02 29.97 16.74
C ILE A 262 13.01 31.06 16.31
N ARG A 263 14.23 31.06 16.86
CA ARG A 263 15.29 31.96 16.39
C ARG A 263 15.72 31.67 14.98
N LEU A 264 15.95 30.39 14.64
CA LEU A 264 16.28 29.95 13.28
C LEU A 264 15.19 30.30 12.25
N CYS A 265 13.92 30.27 12.65
CA CYS A 265 12.82 30.72 11.79
C CYS A 265 12.84 32.22 11.52
N GLY A 266 13.46 33.05 12.40
CA GLY A 266 13.53 34.49 12.30
C GLY A 266 14.75 35.02 11.54
N GLU A 267 15.77 34.22 11.37
CA GLU A 267 16.98 34.50 10.58
C GLU A 267 16.78 34.18 9.08
#